data_7d2ec46e9a76a4569975252c493c990f
#
_entry.id   7d2ec46e9a76a4569975252c493c990f
#
_cell.length_a   1.000
_cell.length_b   1.000
_cell.length_c   1.000
_cell.angle_alpha   90.00
_cell.angle_beta   90.00
_cell.angle_gamma   90.00
#
_symmetry.space_group_name_H-M   'P 1'
#
loop_
_entity.id
_entity.type
_entity.pdbx_description
1 polymer ?
#
loop_
_entity_poly.entity_id
_entity_poly.type
_entity_poly.pdbx_seq_one_letter_code
_entity_poly.pdbx_strand_id
1 'polypeptide(L)'
;MGPVELASCAFGQSSKISYLEMASAVCAVVNGGRLMQPYVVSDILGPEGEVIDHLSPVCKRQVLKEETSRTMREMMEAVVLYGGGRNARIAGYRVGGKSGTSQKLDSADEKARIASFVAVAPIDDPQFLCLVCLDEPHS
;
A
#
# COMPACT_ATOMS: atom_id res chain seq x y z
N MET A 1 23.32 3.63 -6.02
CA MET A 1 22.21 4.54 -6.40
C MET A 1 22.83 5.90 -6.66
N GLY A 2 22.71 6.41 -7.90
CA GLY A 2 23.21 7.72 -8.29
C GLY A 2 22.24 8.85 -7.92
N PRO A 3 22.64 10.14 -8.03
CA PRO A 3 21.79 11.28 -7.68
C PRO A 3 20.46 11.32 -8.47
N VAL A 4 20.49 10.92 -9.75
CA VAL A 4 19.30 10.90 -10.61
C VAL A 4 18.33 9.79 -10.19
N GLU A 5 18.84 8.60 -9.85
CA GLU A 5 18.04 7.49 -9.35
C GLU A 5 17.42 7.83 -8.00
N LEU A 6 18.18 8.47 -7.12
CA LEU A 6 17.65 8.92 -5.82
C LEU A 6 16.53 9.95 -6.00
N ALA A 7 16.70 10.90 -6.91
CA ALA A 7 15.68 11.90 -7.20
C ALA A 7 14.42 11.26 -7.78
N SER A 8 14.54 10.32 -8.74
CA SER A 8 13.38 9.65 -9.33
C SER A 8 12.67 8.71 -8.34
N CYS A 9 13.39 8.02 -7.47
CA CYS A 9 12.79 7.23 -6.41
C CYS A 9 12.01 8.08 -5.40
N ALA A 10 12.43 9.33 -5.15
CA ALA A 10 11.77 10.21 -4.19
C ALA A 10 10.31 10.55 -4.58
N PHE A 11 9.97 10.51 -5.86
CA PHE A 11 8.58 10.69 -6.35
C PHE A 11 7.97 9.39 -6.92
N GLY A 12 8.58 8.21 -6.61
CA GLY A 12 8.01 6.90 -6.89
C GLY A 12 8.21 6.40 -8.32
N GLN A 13 9.29 6.80 -8.98
CA GLN A 13 9.67 6.32 -10.32
C GLN A 13 10.89 5.40 -10.24
N SER A 14 11.19 4.70 -11.34
CA SER A 14 12.41 3.89 -11.51
C SER A 14 12.50 2.62 -10.64
N SER A 15 11.39 2.17 -10.05
CA SER A 15 11.32 0.94 -9.27
C SER A 15 10.28 -0.01 -9.85
N LYS A 16 10.65 -1.29 -10.04
CA LYS A 16 9.68 -2.38 -10.33
C LYS A 16 9.48 -3.17 -9.04
N ILE A 17 8.27 -3.20 -8.54
CA ILE A 17 7.88 -3.97 -7.36
C ILE A 17 6.55 -4.69 -7.63
N SER A 18 6.32 -5.81 -6.99
CA SER A 18 5.03 -6.49 -7.06
C SER A 18 3.95 -5.75 -6.26
N TYR A 19 2.69 -5.98 -6.60
CA TYR A 19 1.57 -5.39 -5.85
C TYR A 19 1.55 -5.82 -4.39
N LEU A 20 1.97 -7.06 -4.09
CA LEU A 20 2.06 -7.55 -2.72
C LEU A 20 3.17 -6.83 -1.92
N GLU A 21 4.33 -6.59 -2.54
CA GLU A 21 5.41 -5.81 -1.92
C GLU A 21 4.97 -4.37 -1.66
N MET A 22 4.28 -3.73 -2.63
CA MET A 22 3.73 -2.39 -2.46
C MET A 22 2.72 -2.35 -1.32
N ALA A 23 1.75 -3.26 -1.29
CA ALA A 23 0.77 -3.35 -0.20
C ALA A 23 1.46 -3.56 1.15
N SER A 24 2.43 -4.47 1.23
CA SER A 24 3.20 -4.73 2.46
C SER A 24 4.00 -3.51 2.93
N ALA A 25 4.59 -2.75 1.98
CA ALA A 25 5.31 -1.53 2.29
C ALA A 25 4.37 -0.44 2.84
N VAL A 26 3.20 -0.24 2.22
CA VAL A 26 2.21 0.73 2.72
C VAL A 26 1.63 0.28 4.07
N CYS A 27 1.37 -1.01 4.27
CA CYS A 27 1.00 -1.54 5.58
C CYS A 27 2.04 -1.17 6.64
N ALA A 28 3.34 -1.34 6.34
CA ALA A 28 4.40 -0.96 7.27
C ALA A 28 4.43 0.56 7.55
N VAL A 29 4.10 1.39 6.55
CA VAL A 29 4.01 2.85 6.75
C VAL A 29 2.90 3.23 7.73
N VAL A 30 1.75 2.55 7.71
CA VAL A 30 0.56 2.96 8.49
C VAL A 30 0.35 2.21 9.80
N ASN A 31 1.02 1.08 10.03
CA ASN A 31 0.83 0.21 11.20
C ASN A 31 1.82 0.45 12.35
N GLY A 32 2.41 1.64 12.44
CA GLY A 32 3.44 1.95 13.42
C GLY A 32 4.87 1.61 12.96
N GLY A 33 5.07 1.38 11.66
CA GLY A 33 6.39 1.14 11.07
C GLY A 33 6.86 -0.32 11.09
N ARG A 34 5.98 -1.28 11.31
CA ARG A 34 6.31 -2.71 11.40
C ARG A 34 6.15 -3.40 10.04
N LEU A 35 7.24 -3.92 9.49
CA LEU A 35 7.20 -4.75 8.30
C LEU A 35 6.76 -6.17 8.67
N MET A 36 5.52 -6.51 8.33
CA MET A 36 4.94 -7.83 8.57
C MET A 36 5.21 -8.77 7.40
N GLN A 37 5.28 -10.07 7.68
CA GLN A 37 5.26 -11.09 6.65
C GLN A 37 3.82 -11.30 6.16
N PRO A 38 3.51 -11.09 4.88
CA PRO A 38 2.19 -11.39 4.37
C PRO A 38 1.94 -12.90 4.34
N TYR A 39 0.73 -13.33 4.68
CA TYR A 39 0.28 -14.71 4.61
C TYR A 39 -1.23 -14.75 4.32
N VAL A 40 -1.70 -15.85 3.75
CA VAL A 40 -3.11 -16.04 3.35
C VAL A 40 -3.75 -17.25 4.01
N VAL A 41 -2.95 -18.07 4.72
CA VAL A 41 -3.40 -19.25 5.44
C VAL A 41 -3.27 -18.94 6.93
N SER A 42 -4.37 -18.98 7.68
CA SER A 42 -4.36 -18.86 9.14
C SER A 42 -4.21 -20.23 9.82
N ASP A 43 -4.95 -21.21 9.29
CA ASP A 43 -5.03 -22.52 9.91
C ASP A 43 -4.95 -23.63 8.87
N ILE A 44 -4.30 -24.71 9.23
CA ILE A 44 -4.31 -25.98 8.50
C ILE A 44 -5.18 -26.95 9.29
N LEU A 45 -6.26 -27.39 8.67
CA LEU A 45 -7.23 -28.28 9.32
C LEU A 45 -7.04 -29.73 8.86
N GLY A 46 -7.27 -30.66 9.79
CA GLY A 46 -7.36 -32.07 9.50
C GLY A 46 -8.72 -32.49 8.95
N PRO A 47 -8.87 -33.79 8.62
CA PRO A 47 -10.09 -34.31 8.01
C PRO A 47 -11.36 -34.17 8.86
N GLU A 48 -11.21 -34.10 10.19
CA GLU A 48 -12.29 -33.95 11.15
C GLU A 48 -12.51 -32.49 11.58
N GLY A 49 -11.77 -31.54 10.96
CA GLY A 49 -11.86 -30.11 11.25
C GLY A 49 -10.98 -29.65 12.43
N GLU A 50 -10.18 -30.53 12.99
CA GLU A 50 -9.20 -30.18 14.03
C GLU A 50 -8.07 -29.32 13.45
N VAL A 51 -7.58 -28.37 14.23
CA VAL A 51 -6.44 -27.50 13.83
C VAL A 51 -5.15 -28.31 13.97
N ILE A 52 -4.51 -28.62 12.84
CA ILE A 52 -3.20 -29.28 12.80
C ILE A 52 -2.09 -28.27 13.01
N ASP A 53 -2.20 -27.10 12.41
CA ASP A 53 -1.21 -26.02 12.51
C ASP A 53 -1.89 -24.66 12.45
N HIS A 54 -1.33 -23.69 13.15
CA HIS A 54 -1.82 -22.31 13.20
C HIS A 54 -0.69 -21.33 12.88
N LEU A 55 -0.89 -20.51 11.84
CA LEU A 55 0.07 -19.48 11.44
C LEU A 55 -0.29 -18.16 12.10
N SER A 56 0.63 -17.64 12.89
CA SER A 56 0.50 -16.35 13.55
C SER A 56 1.19 -15.24 12.75
N PRO A 57 0.74 -13.97 12.87
CA PRO A 57 1.40 -12.83 12.26
C PRO A 57 2.86 -12.70 12.69
N VAL A 58 3.78 -12.59 11.71
CA VAL A 58 5.21 -12.45 11.95
C VAL A 58 5.67 -11.03 11.59
N CYS A 59 6.20 -10.31 12.58
CA CYS A 59 6.89 -9.03 12.33
C CYS A 59 8.35 -9.32 11.95
N LYS A 60 8.73 -8.99 10.71
CA LYS A 60 10.11 -9.18 10.23
C LYS A 60 11.06 -8.17 10.87
N ARG A 61 10.66 -6.90 10.94
CA ARG A 61 11.46 -5.83 11.54
C ARG A 61 10.67 -4.53 11.66
N GLN A 62 11.16 -3.63 12.53
CA GLN A 62 10.76 -2.23 12.57
C GLN A 62 11.50 -1.47 11.46
N VAL A 63 10.79 -0.81 10.54
CA VAL A 63 11.36 -0.06 9.41
C VAL A 63 11.20 1.46 9.54
N LEU A 64 10.19 1.91 10.29
CA LEU A 64 9.93 3.32 10.58
C LEU A 64 9.63 3.49 12.07
N LYS A 65 9.82 4.70 12.59
CA LYS A 65 9.35 5.07 13.93
C LYS A 65 7.83 5.23 13.92
N GLU A 66 7.19 4.96 15.04
CA GLU A 66 5.73 5.12 15.18
C GLU A 66 5.28 6.55 14.94
N GLU A 67 6.07 7.55 15.39
CA GLU A 67 5.80 8.96 15.12
C GLU A 67 5.78 9.27 13.62
N THR A 68 6.72 8.72 12.84
CA THR A 68 6.75 8.85 11.38
C THR A 68 5.51 8.22 10.75
N SER A 69 5.12 7.02 11.23
CA SER A 69 3.90 6.34 10.77
C SER A 69 2.65 7.19 11.02
N ARG A 70 2.53 7.80 12.19
CA ARG A 70 1.42 8.71 12.52
C ARG A 70 1.37 9.91 11.57
N THR A 71 2.50 10.58 11.37
CA THR A 71 2.59 11.71 10.43
C THR A 71 2.19 11.30 9.01
N MET A 72 2.61 10.12 8.55
CA MET A 72 2.22 9.59 7.24
C MET A 72 0.73 9.34 7.13
N ARG A 73 0.08 8.81 8.17
CA ARG A 73 -1.37 8.64 8.20
C ARG A 73 -2.12 9.98 8.07
N GLU A 74 -1.68 11.01 8.79
CA GLU A 74 -2.23 12.35 8.70
C GLU A 74 -2.09 12.93 7.28
N MET A 75 -0.94 12.75 6.64
CA MET A 75 -0.70 13.16 5.25
C MET A 75 -1.59 12.39 4.27
N MET A 76 -1.76 11.08 4.45
CA MET A 76 -2.62 10.26 3.60
C MET A 76 -4.10 10.63 3.74
N GLU A 77 -4.55 10.97 4.94
CA GLU A 77 -5.90 11.50 5.17
C GLU A 77 -6.11 12.85 4.45
N ALA A 78 -5.13 13.75 4.55
CA ALA A 78 -5.18 15.05 3.87
C ALA A 78 -5.31 14.91 2.34
N VAL A 79 -4.69 13.89 1.73
CA VAL A 79 -4.85 13.58 0.29
C VAL A 79 -6.30 13.28 -0.06
N VAL A 80 -7.01 12.54 0.79
CA VAL A 80 -8.43 12.19 0.57
C VAL A 80 -9.36 13.36 0.90
N LEU A 81 -9.04 14.17 1.90
CA LEU A 81 -9.87 15.31 2.29
C LEU A 81 -9.72 16.51 1.36
N TYR A 82 -8.49 16.83 0.98
CA TYR A 82 -8.15 18.10 0.33
C TYR A 82 -7.39 17.94 -1.00
N GLY A 83 -6.83 16.75 -1.24
CA GLY A 83 -5.96 16.48 -2.39
C GLY A 83 -6.64 15.76 -3.55
N GLY A 84 -5.82 15.09 -4.38
CA GLY A 84 -6.26 14.33 -5.55
C GLY A 84 -7.00 13.01 -5.24
N GLY A 85 -7.12 12.64 -3.96
CA GLY A 85 -7.80 11.43 -3.51
C GLY A 85 -9.26 11.61 -3.11
N ARG A 86 -9.89 12.77 -3.40
CA ARG A 86 -11.25 13.10 -2.93
C ARG A 86 -12.32 12.08 -3.32
N ASN A 87 -12.15 11.41 -4.47
CA ASN A 87 -13.09 10.38 -4.92
C ASN A 87 -13.08 9.12 -4.04
N ALA A 88 -12.05 8.93 -3.22
CA ALA A 88 -11.98 7.85 -2.24
C ALA A 88 -12.64 8.19 -0.89
N ARG A 89 -13.23 9.40 -0.76
CA ARG A 89 -13.91 9.81 0.46
C ARG A 89 -15.20 9.01 0.66
N ILE A 90 -15.34 8.44 1.86
CA ILE A 90 -16.54 7.72 2.28
C ILE A 90 -17.14 8.47 3.48
N ALA A 91 -18.42 8.84 3.38
CA ALA A 91 -19.11 9.54 4.46
C ALA A 91 -19.15 8.67 5.74
N GLY A 92 -18.79 9.24 6.87
CA GLY A 92 -18.76 8.54 8.17
C GLY A 92 -17.47 7.74 8.42
N TYR A 93 -16.52 7.68 7.46
CA TYR A 93 -15.25 6.99 7.64
C TYR A 93 -14.06 7.91 7.43
N ARG A 94 -13.03 7.73 8.24
CA ARG A 94 -11.75 8.38 8.05
C ARG A 94 -10.89 7.50 7.14
N VAL A 95 -10.71 7.96 5.91
CA VAL A 95 -9.94 7.24 4.87
C VAL A 95 -8.70 8.03 4.53
N GLY A 96 -7.57 7.36 4.52
CA GLY A 96 -6.32 7.88 3.96
C GLY A 96 -5.99 7.21 2.63
N GLY A 97 -5.24 7.87 1.75
CA GLY A 97 -4.86 7.24 0.50
C GLY A 97 -3.79 7.99 -0.28
N LYS A 98 -3.30 7.34 -1.35
CA LYS A 98 -2.34 7.93 -2.28
C LYS A 98 -2.56 7.38 -3.68
N SER A 99 -2.62 8.27 -4.65
CA SER A 99 -2.60 7.92 -6.08
C SER A 99 -1.18 7.72 -6.59
N GLY A 100 -1.03 6.86 -7.59
CA GLY A 100 0.20 6.70 -8.36
C GLY A 100 -0.13 6.60 -9.84
N THR A 101 0.70 7.19 -10.68
CA THR A 101 0.63 7.04 -12.13
C THR A 101 2.05 6.90 -12.66
N SER A 102 2.34 5.78 -13.30
CA SER A 102 3.63 5.52 -13.91
C SER A 102 3.50 5.25 -15.41
N GLN A 103 4.55 5.52 -16.15
CA GLN A 103 4.65 5.09 -17.54
C GLN A 103 4.83 3.58 -17.60
N LYS A 104 4.15 2.91 -18.51
CA LYS A 104 4.34 1.48 -18.78
C LYS A 104 5.48 1.31 -19.77
N LEU A 105 6.66 0.94 -19.28
CA LEU A 105 7.88 0.86 -20.08
C LEU A 105 7.89 -0.30 -21.08
N ASP A 106 7.06 -1.33 -20.84
CA ASP A 106 7.02 -2.55 -21.66
C ASP A 106 5.90 -2.48 -22.72
N SER A 107 5.25 -1.33 -22.90
CA SER A 107 4.22 -1.11 -23.93
C SER A 107 4.82 -0.50 -25.20
N ALA A 108 4.28 -0.89 -26.36
CA ALA A 108 4.58 -0.26 -27.64
C ALA A 108 3.98 1.16 -27.74
N ASP A 109 2.97 1.48 -26.93
CA ASP A 109 2.40 2.82 -26.82
C ASP A 109 3.14 3.61 -25.73
N GLU A 110 3.90 4.62 -26.14
CA GLU A 110 4.62 5.53 -25.21
C GLU A 110 3.68 6.29 -24.26
N LYS A 111 2.39 6.37 -24.59
CA LYS A 111 1.36 6.99 -23.73
C LYS A 111 0.76 6.02 -22.73
N ALA A 112 1.06 4.73 -22.84
CA ALA A 112 0.54 3.72 -21.91
C ALA A 112 0.94 4.03 -20.46
N ARG A 113 -0.01 3.94 -19.55
CA ARG A 113 0.16 4.25 -18.12
C ARG A 113 -0.38 3.11 -17.27
N ILE A 114 0.23 2.97 -16.10
CA ILE A 114 -0.35 2.20 -14.99
C ILE A 114 -0.86 3.22 -13.97
N ALA A 115 -2.15 3.21 -13.71
CA ALA A 115 -2.75 4.04 -12.69
C ALA A 115 -3.02 3.20 -11.43
N SER A 116 -2.69 3.73 -10.28
CA SER A 116 -2.90 3.03 -9.01
C SER A 116 -3.46 3.96 -7.95
N PHE A 117 -4.18 3.37 -7.01
CA PHE A 117 -4.61 4.04 -5.80
C PHE A 117 -4.53 3.06 -4.63
N VAL A 118 -3.93 3.49 -3.54
CA VAL A 118 -3.96 2.79 -2.27
C VAL A 118 -4.84 3.55 -1.30
N ALA A 119 -5.77 2.84 -0.67
CA ALA A 119 -6.62 3.37 0.40
C ALA A 119 -6.38 2.59 1.69
N VAL A 120 -6.50 3.28 2.82
CA VAL A 120 -6.38 2.72 4.17
C VAL A 120 -7.55 3.22 5.00
N ALA A 121 -8.21 2.32 5.71
CA ALA A 121 -9.36 2.66 6.56
C ALA A 121 -9.47 1.75 7.79
N PRO A 122 -9.90 2.27 8.96
CA PRO A 122 -9.86 3.68 9.34
C PRO A 122 -8.42 4.18 9.37
N ILE A 123 -8.15 5.44 9.06
CA ILE A 123 -6.76 5.93 8.99
C ILE A 123 -6.15 6.19 10.37
N ASP A 124 -6.96 6.44 11.38
CA ASP A 124 -6.54 6.62 12.78
C ASP A 124 -6.20 5.29 13.47
N ASP A 125 -6.87 4.20 13.09
CA ASP A 125 -6.59 2.84 13.53
C ASP A 125 -6.67 1.86 12.34
N PRO A 126 -5.63 1.75 11.50
CA PRO A 126 -5.67 1.03 10.24
C PRO A 126 -5.99 -0.46 10.40
N GLN A 127 -7.13 -0.88 9.82
CA GLN A 127 -7.60 -2.27 9.78
C GLN A 127 -7.53 -2.85 8.37
N PHE A 128 -7.78 -2.01 7.35
CA PHE A 128 -7.88 -2.44 5.98
C PHE A 128 -6.98 -1.60 5.09
N LEU A 129 -6.33 -2.26 4.13
CA LEU A 129 -5.65 -1.64 3.02
C LEU A 129 -6.23 -2.20 1.73
N CYS A 130 -6.58 -1.33 0.80
CA CYS A 130 -7.00 -1.68 -0.54
C CYS A 130 -6.06 -1.03 -1.55
N LEU A 131 -5.39 -1.83 -2.38
CA LEU A 131 -4.57 -1.38 -3.49
C LEU A 131 -5.26 -1.75 -4.80
N VAL A 132 -5.60 -0.74 -5.60
CA VAL A 132 -6.16 -0.92 -6.94
C VAL A 132 -5.15 -0.46 -7.96
N CYS A 133 -4.92 -1.29 -8.97
CA CYS A 133 -4.04 -0.97 -10.10
C CYS A 133 -4.80 -1.21 -11.40
N LEU A 134 -4.77 -0.23 -12.28
CA LEU A 134 -5.37 -0.28 -13.61
C LEU A 134 -4.24 -0.24 -14.64
N ASP A 135 -4.18 -1.26 -15.46
CA ASP A 135 -3.21 -1.37 -16.55
C ASP A 135 -3.82 -0.79 -17.83
N GLU A 136 -3.12 0.17 -18.41
CA GLU A 136 -3.53 0.89 -19.62
C GLU A 136 -4.99 1.40 -19.57
N PRO A 137 -5.41 2.13 -18.51
CA PRO A 137 -6.77 2.63 -18.46
C PRO A 137 -7.04 3.62 -19.60
N HIS A 138 -8.15 3.43 -20.27
CA HIS A 138 -8.67 4.37 -21.27
C HIS A 138 -9.65 5.34 -20.58
N SER A 139 -9.48 6.64 -20.82
CA SER A 139 -10.37 7.73 -20.37
C SER A 139 -11.28 8.20 -21.50
#